data_c2edbe50d525ff2490a300e702bfa7f9
#
_entry.id   c2edbe50d525ff2490a300e702bfa7f9
#
_cell.length_a   1.000
_cell.length_b   1.000
_cell.length_c   1.000
_cell.angle_alpha   90.00
_cell.angle_beta   90.00
_cell.angle_gamma   90.00
#
_symmetry.space_group_name_H-M   'P 1'
#
loop_
_entity.id
_entity.type
_entity.pdbx_description
1 polymer ?
#
loop_
_entity_poly.entity_id
_entity_poly.type
_entity_poly.pdbx_seq_one_letter_code
_entity_poly.pdbx_strand_id
1 'polypeptide(L)'
;MRMACLLLFLPFMASAAPLLRGEGVATTRDGAVAYREVHWQRGAGDAAERWVHYLCPDGQPFARKHMQVNGSAQAPSYRWEDRRSGQAASVAATGGVVQLNWKEDAAAKTRAQRLPLPADAVIDAGFDAAVRAHWQQLMQGERLSLQFLVPSRQRYYPVQVQRVGTIRWQGLDAQSIQVQLDAWYAVVAPRLALVYADADRRLLEFHGTSNLRDARGDYPVVTVRFAQKAVERPQAQWQAELQQVLVPRCIATRGGS
;
A
#
# COMPACT_ATOMS: atom_id res chain seq x y z
N MET A 1 12.71 49.24 44.84
CA MET A 1 13.26 47.91 44.42
C MET A 1 12.23 47.27 43.49
N ARG A 2 12.51 47.24 42.17
CA ARG A 2 11.64 46.60 41.17
C ARG A 2 12.29 45.22 40.84
N MET A 3 11.60 44.14 41.25
CA MET A 3 11.99 42.77 40.94
C MET A 3 11.52 42.45 39.49
N ALA A 4 12.48 42.31 38.57
CA ALA A 4 12.17 41.86 37.20
C ALA A 4 12.11 40.30 37.22
N CYS A 5 10.93 39.79 36.96
CA CYS A 5 10.71 38.36 36.77
C CYS A 5 11.14 37.96 35.35
N LEU A 6 12.25 37.25 35.23
CA LEU A 6 12.74 36.70 33.97
C LEU A 6 12.00 35.42 33.69
N LEU A 7 11.04 35.45 32.75
CA LEU A 7 10.34 34.25 32.24
C LEU A 7 11.30 33.54 31.26
N LEU A 8 11.87 32.43 31.70
CA LEU A 8 12.58 31.48 30.84
C LEU A 8 11.59 30.76 29.92
N PHE A 9 11.55 31.14 28.65
CA PHE A 9 10.91 30.36 27.62
C PHE A 9 11.79 29.15 27.26
N LEU A 10 11.43 27.97 27.76
CA LEU A 10 11.99 26.70 27.28
C LEU A 10 11.39 26.41 25.89
N PRO A 11 12.20 26.22 24.86
CA PRO A 11 11.67 25.81 23.56
C PRO A 11 11.07 24.40 23.69
N PHE A 12 9.79 24.26 23.41
CA PHE A 12 9.12 22.97 23.22
C PHE A 12 9.75 22.33 21.98
N MET A 13 10.65 21.37 22.17
CA MET A 13 11.12 20.52 21.08
C MET A 13 9.97 19.63 20.66
N ALA A 14 9.26 19.99 19.58
CA ALA A 14 8.30 19.11 18.95
C ALA A 14 9.06 17.87 18.46
N SER A 15 8.86 16.74 19.14
CA SER A 15 9.40 15.46 18.71
C SER A 15 8.79 15.12 17.35
N ALA A 16 9.62 14.97 16.34
CA ALA A 16 9.17 14.53 15.03
C ALA A 16 8.56 13.11 15.14
N ALA A 17 7.44 12.89 14.47
CA ALA A 17 6.80 11.56 14.49
C ALA A 17 7.79 10.48 14.03
N PRO A 18 7.81 9.31 14.69
CA PRO A 18 8.75 8.25 14.39
C PRO A 18 8.58 7.76 12.95
N LEU A 19 9.70 7.41 12.32
CA LEU A 19 9.76 6.76 11.01
C LEU A 19 9.80 5.24 11.20
N LEU A 20 8.73 4.57 10.82
CA LEU A 20 8.62 3.12 10.89
C LEU A 20 8.99 2.52 9.53
N ARG A 21 9.85 1.49 9.54
CA ARG A 21 10.26 0.74 8.36
C ARG A 21 9.83 -0.72 8.47
N GLY A 22 9.09 -1.20 7.48
CA GLY A 22 8.66 -2.59 7.33
C GLY A 22 9.07 -3.17 5.99
N GLU A 23 9.11 -4.48 5.88
CA GLU A 23 9.45 -5.18 4.65
C GLU A 23 8.40 -6.24 4.30
N GLY A 24 8.16 -6.41 3.00
CA GLY A 24 7.38 -7.48 2.43
C GLY A 24 8.17 -8.24 1.35
N VAL A 25 7.94 -9.53 1.24
CA VAL A 25 8.51 -10.37 0.18
C VAL A 25 7.39 -10.93 -0.67
N ALA A 26 7.38 -10.56 -1.95
CA ALA A 26 6.45 -11.07 -2.94
C ALA A 26 7.03 -12.30 -3.63
N THR A 27 6.30 -13.41 -3.59
CA THR A 27 6.65 -14.66 -4.27
C THR A 27 5.59 -15.02 -5.29
N THR A 28 6.01 -15.61 -6.40
CA THR A 28 5.15 -16.23 -7.40
C THR A 28 4.65 -17.60 -6.92
N ARG A 29 3.74 -18.22 -7.68
CA ARG A 29 3.13 -19.51 -7.32
C ARG A 29 4.16 -20.65 -7.19
N ASP A 30 5.25 -20.60 -7.95
CA ASP A 30 6.37 -21.56 -7.91
C ASP A 30 7.37 -21.27 -6.78
N GLY A 31 7.11 -20.24 -5.94
CA GLY A 31 7.94 -19.89 -4.80
C GLY A 31 9.11 -18.96 -5.12
N ALA A 32 9.32 -18.58 -6.38
CA ALA A 32 10.36 -17.62 -6.75
C ALA A 32 10.05 -16.22 -6.20
N VAL A 33 11.08 -15.51 -5.76
CA VAL A 33 10.94 -14.11 -5.34
C VAL A 33 10.71 -13.24 -6.57
N ALA A 34 9.50 -12.65 -6.67
CA ALA A 34 9.15 -11.72 -7.74
C ALA A 34 9.73 -10.33 -7.50
N TYR A 35 9.59 -9.83 -6.27
CA TYR A 35 10.13 -8.57 -5.80
C TYR A 35 10.08 -8.48 -4.27
N ARG A 36 10.68 -7.43 -3.71
CA ARG A 36 10.57 -7.08 -2.29
C ARG A 36 9.92 -5.72 -2.17
N GLU A 37 9.26 -5.46 -1.04
CA GLU A 37 8.68 -4.16 -0.70
C GLU A 37 9.36 -3.62 0.55
N VAL A 38 9.78 -2.37 0.53
CA VAL A 38 10.23 -1.63 1.70
C VAL A 38 9.26 -0.48 1.93
N HIS A 39 8.59 -0.54 3.06
CA HIS A 39 7.59 0.45 3.47
C HIS A 39 8.17 1.35 4.54
N TRP A 40 8.12 2.65 4.30
CA TRP A 40 8.36 3.68 5.30
C TRP A 40 7.05 4.37 5.62
N GLN A 41 6.80 4.58 6.91
CA GLN A 41 5.59 5.26 7.38
C GLN A 41 5.95 6.30 8.43
N ARG A 42 5.34 7.48 8.33
CA ARG A 42 5.42 8.56 9.31
C ARG A 42 4.01 9.03 9.63
N GLY A 43 3.78 9.40 10.90
CA GLY A 43 2.48 9.88 11.35
C GLY A 43 1.41 8.80 11.45
N ALA A 44 0.22 9.21 11.79
CA ALA A 44 -0.97 8.38 11.92
C ALA A 44 -2.22 9.17 11.54
N GLY A 45 -3.34 8.47 11.26
CA GLY A 45 -4.60 9.11 10.88
C GLY A 45 -4.47 9.98 9.64
N ASP A 46 -5.03 11.18 9.71
CA ASP A 46 -5.09 12.14 8.59
C ASP A 46 -3.74 12.80 8.25
N ALA A 47 -2.72 12.60 9.11
CA ALA A 47 -1.35 13.05 8.86
C ALA A 47 -0.42 11.91 8.46
N ALA A 48 -0.97 10.73 8.13
CA ALA A 48 -0.17 9.59 7.75
C ALA A 48 0.44 9.76 6.36
N GLU A 49 1.71 9.45 6.27
CA GLU A 49 2.50 9.46 5.06
C GLU A 49 3.21 8.12 4.90
N ARG A 50 3.19 7.55 3.70
CA ARG A 50 3.83 6.27 3.42
C ARG A 50 4.62 6.33 2.13
N TRP A 51 5.84 5.80 2.16
CA TRP A 51 6.67 5.55 0.98
C TRP A 51 6.86 4.05 0.82
N VAL A 52 6.76 3.58 -0.41
CA VAL A 52 7.02 2.17 -0.73
C VAL A 52 8.04 2.12 -1.86
N HIS A 53 9.15 1.43 -1.61
CA HIS A 53 10.10 1.05 -2.65
C HIS A 53 9.88 -0.41 -3.01
N TYR A 54 9.77 -0.68 -4.30
CA TYR A 54 9.72 -2.02 -4.85
C TYR A 54 11.11 -2.37 -5.37
N LEU A 55 11.67 -3.41 -4.81
CA LEU A 55 13.04 -3.82 -5.08
C LEU A 55 13.06 -5.10 -5.89
N CYS A 56 13.98 -5.19 -6.83
CA CYS A 56 14.35 -6.42 -7.50
C CYS A 56 14.78 -7.49 -6.46
N PRO A 57 14.82 -8.78 -6.83
CA PRO A 57 15.36 -9.82 -5.93
C PRO A 57 16.78 -9.54 -5.42
N ASP A 58 17.60 -8.83 -6.21
CA ASP A 58 18.96 -8.37 -5.87
C ASP A 58 19.01 -7.13 -4.96
N GLY A 59 17.85 -6.54 -4.61
CA GLY A 59 17.72 -5.40 -3.72
C GLY A 59 17.76 -4.03 -4.40
N GLN A 60 17.92 -3.93 -5.72
CA GLN A 60 17.91 -2.64 -6.41
C GLN A 60 16.46 -2.14 -6.61
N PRO A 61 16.14 -0.86 -6.31
CA PRO A 61 14.80 -0.33 -6.47
C PRO A 61 14.45 -0.11 -7.95
N PHE A 62 13.27 -0.56 -8.36
CA PHE A 62 12.78 -0.37 -9.72
C PHE A 62 11.48 0.44 -9.80
N ALA A 63 10.74 0.50 -8.70
CA ALA A 63 9.51 1.28 -8.61
C ALA A 63 9.39 1.91 -7.23
N ARG A 64 8.62 3.00 -7.16
CA ARG A 64 8.31 3.65 -5.89
C ARG A 64 6.91 4.21 -5.87
N LYS A 65 6.36 4.31 -4.67
CA LYS A 65 5.08 4.93 -4.38
C LYS A 65 5.22 5.87 -3.20
N HIS A 66 4.59 7.02 -3.29
CA HIS A 66 4.43 7.95 -2.18
C HIS A 66 2.95 8.21 -1.96
N MET A 67 2.49 8.02 -0.74
CA MET A 67 1.07 8.16 -0.35
C MET A 67 0.95 9.16 0.79
N GLN A 68 -0.12 9.95 0.73
CA GLN A 68 -0.48 10.92 1.76
C GLN A 68 -1.97 10.82 2.06
N VAL A 69 -2.32 10.81 3.33
CA VAL A 69 -3.71 10.91 3.75
C VAL A 69 -4.10 12.40 3.79
N ASN A 70 -5.11 12.76 3.01
CA ASN A 70 -5.64 14.12 2.93
C ASN A 70 -7.17 14.07 3.16
N GLY A 71 -7.58 13.76 4.38
CA GLY A 71 -9.00 13.63 4.79
C GLY A 71 -9.39 12.19 5.10
N SER A 72 -9.32 11.24 4.16
CA SER A 72 -9.71 9.86 4.42
C SER A 72 -8.54 8.90 4.27
N ALA A 73 -8.26 8.09 5.30
CA ALA A 73 -7.27 7.03 5.25
C ALA A 73 -7.65 5.91 4.27
N GLN A 74 -8.94 5.76 3.94
CA GLN A 74 -9.43 4.79 2.96
C GLN A 74 -9.23 5.27 1.50
N ALA A 75 -9.14 6.59 1.31
CA ALA A 75 -8.95 7.20 0.00
C ALA A 75 -7.74 8.14 -0.03
N PRO A 76 -6.52 7.63 0.21
CA PRO A 76 -5.31 8.46 0.21
C PRO A 76 -4.99 8.97 -1.19
N SER A 77 -4.33 10.12 -1.25
CA SER A 77 -3.64 10.56 -2.46
C SER A 77 -2.33 9.81 -2.62
N TYR A 78 -1.91 9.53 -3.86
CA TYR A 78 -0.62 8.92 -4.09
C TYR A 78 -0.02 9.27 -5.45
N ARG A 79 1.31 9.07 -5.55
CA ARG A 79 2.08 9.00 -6.79
C ARG A 79 2.83 7.68 -6.84
N TRP A 80 2.87 7.07 -8.02
CA TRP A 80 3.54 5.81 -8.26
C TRP A 80 4.21 5.80 -9.63
N GLU A 81 5.39 5.21 -9.70
CA GLU A 81 6.13 4.99 -10.95
C GLU A 81 6.88 3.66 -10.92
N ASP A 82 6.90 2.94 -12.03
CA ASP A 82 7.72 1.76 -12.29
C ASP A 82 8.64 2.04 -13.48
N ARG A 83 9.94 2.11 -13.22
CA ARG A 83 10.96 2.42 -14.22
C ARG A 83 11.14 1.30 -15.24
N ARG A 84 10.83 0.05 -14.90
CA ARG A 84 10.95 -1.11 -15.79
C ARG A 84 9.91 -1.09 -16.90
N SER A 85 8.66 -0.85 -16.54
CA SER A 85 7.54 -0.82 -17.47
C SER A 85 7.29 0.57 -18.05
N GLY A 86 7.77 1.63 -17.39
CA GLY A 86 7.41 3.01 -17.68
C GLY A 86 6.00 3.39 -17.24
N GLN A 87 5.32 2.54 -16.48
CA GLN A 87 4.02 2.84 -15.90
C GLN A 87 4.12 3.93 -14.85
N ALA A 88 3.12 4.78 -14.78
CA ALA A 88 3.01 5.79 -13.72
C ALA A 88 1.55 6.10 -13.42
N ALA A 89 1.27 6.47 -12.18
CA ALA A 89 -0.03 6.96 -11.74
C ALA A 89 0.11 8.10 -10.75
N SER A 90 -0.82 9.04 -10.79
CA SER A 90 -1.05 9.96 -9.68
C SER A 90 -2.54 10.06 -9.41
N VAL A 91 -2.89 9.99 -8.13
CA VAL A 91 -4.25 10.12 -7.63
C VAL A 91 -4.25 11.20 -6.57
N ALA A 92 -5.03 12.24 -6.76
CA ALA A 92 -5.27 13.29 -5.77
C ALA A 92 -6.74 13.25 -5.36
N ALA A 93 -7.00 12.79 -4.14
CA ALA A 93 -8.34 12.69 -3.55
C ALA A 93 -8.52 13.86 -2.57
N THR A 94 -9.37 14.81 -2.93
CA THR A 94 -9.60 16.02 -2.14
C THR A 94 -10.95 16.65 -2.50
N GLY A 95 -11.67 17.16 -1.49
CA GLY A 95 -12.89 17.94 -1.71
C GLY A 95 -14.00 17.19 -2.44
N GLY A 96 -14.18 15.90 -2.19
CA GLY A 96 -15.21 15.08 -2.84
C GLY A 96 -14.89 14.69 -4.29
N VAL A 97 -13.66 14.91 -4.74
CA VAL A 97 -13.22 14.66 -6.11
C VAL A 97 -11.89 13.91 -6.12
N VAL A 98 -11.73 13.01 -7.11
CA VAL A 98 -10.47 12.36 -7.44
C VAL A 98 -9.97 12.88 -8.79
N GLN A 99 -8.77 13.44 -8.79
CA GLN A 99 -8.01 13.73 -10.01
C GLN A 99 -7.03 12.59 -10.24
N LEU A 100 -7.18 11.90 -11.36
CA LEU A 100 -6.41 10.71 -11.70
C LEU A 100 -5.64 10.94 -12.99
N ASN A 101 -4.33 10.64 -12.96
CA ASN A 101 -3.50 10.50 -14.15
C ASN A 101 -2.96 9.08 -14.20
N TRP A 102 -3.02 8.48 -15.38
CA TRP A 102 -2.51 7.13 -15.65
C TRP A 102 -1.66 7.12 -16.92
N LYS A 103 -0.48 6.53 -16.81
CA LYS A 103 0.41 6.25 -17.93
C LYS A 103 0.67 4.76 -18.01
N GLU A 104 0.34 4.14 -19.15
CA GLU A 104 0.36 2.69 -19.34
C GLU A 104 1.77 2.10 -19.47
N ASP A 105 2.67 2.83 -20.15
CA ASP A 105 4.06 2.43 -20.40
C ASP A 105 4.91 3.66 -20.78
N ALA A 106 6.18 3.46 -21.09
CA ALA A 106 7.11 4.54 -21.42
C ALA A 106 6.68 5.36 -22.66
N ALA A 107 6.06 4.71 -23.66
CA ALA A 107 5.64 5.34 -24.93
C ALA A 107 4.23 5.93 -24.86
N ALA A 108 3.40 5.47 -23.92
CA ALA A 108 2.02 5.88 -23.81
C ALA A 108 1.86 7.34 -23.39
N LYS A 109 0.84 8.01 -23.92
CA LYS A 109 0.39 9.31 -23.40
C LYS A 109 -0.30 9.14 -22.06
N THR A 110 -0.11 10.11 -21.17
CA THR A 110 -0.84 10.16 -19.91
C THR A 110 -2.31 10.43 -20.17
N ARG A 111 -3.18 9.58 -19.62
CA ARG A 111 -4.64 9.78 -19.61
C ARG A 111 -5.03 10.43 -18.30
N ALA A 112 -5.75 11.54 -18.36
CA ALA A 112 -6.27 12.25 -17.20
C ALA A 112 -7.78 12.01 -17.07
N GLN A 113 -8.26 11.87 -15.85
CA GLN A 113 -9.68 11.72 -15.54
C GLN A 113 -10.01 12.42 -14.22
N ARG A 114 -11.22 12.98 -14.14
CA ARG A 114 -11.79 13.51 -12.91
C ARG A 114 -13.03 12.68 -12.55
N LEU A 115 -13.06 12.17 -11.33
CA LEU A 115 -14.13 11.31 -10.84
C LEU A 115 -14.70 11.89 -9.54
N PRO A 116 -15.98 11.63 -9.21
CA PRO A 116 -16.47 11.87 -7.86
C PRO A 116 -15.72 10.98 -6.88
N LEU A 117 -15.64 11.39 -5.62
CA LEU A 117 -15.11 10.59 -4.52
C LEU A 117 -16.31 10.08 -3.69
N PRO A 118 -16.79 8.84 -3.90
CA PRO A 118 -17.83 8.25 -3.08
C PRO A 118 -17.42 8.11 -1.61
N ALA A 119 -18.36 8.13 -0.69
CA ALA A 119 -18.09 7.99 0.74
C ALA A 119 -17.50 6.61 1.10
N ASP A 120 -17.84 5.58 0.34
CA ASP A 120 -17.35 4.20 0.44
C ASP A 120 -16.16 3.91 -0.49
N ALA A 121 -15.53 4.96 -1.05
CA ALA A 121 -14.39 4.82 -1.93
C ALA A 121 -13.18 4.26 -1.21
N VAL A 122 -12.48 3.34 -1.87
CA VAL A 122 -11.19 2.81 -1.44
C VAL A 122 -10.18 2.99 -2.57
N ILE A 123 -9.05 3.58 -2.22
CA ILE A 123 -7.96 3.88 -3.15
C ILE A 123 -6.68 3.17 -2.69
N ASP A 124 -6.14 2.27 -3.53
CA ASP A 124 -4.88 1.57 -3.30
C ASP A 124 -4.81 0.93 -1.89
N ALA A 125 -3.74 1.19 -1.14
CA ALA A 125 -3.53 0.68 0.22
C ALA A 125 -4.51 1.25 1.27
N GLY A 126 -5.38 2.18 0.92
CA GLY A 126 -6.54 2.59 1.73
C GLY A 126 -7.47 1.42 2.07
N PHE A 127 -7.34 0.32 1.33
CA PHE A 127 -8.01 -0.94 1.65
C PHE A 127 -7.65 -1.47 3.05
N ASP A 128 -6.39 -1.38 3.44
CA ASP A 128 -5.92 -1.76 4.78
C ASP A 128 -6.56 -0.88 5.88
N ALA A 129 -6.73 0.42 5.63
CA ALA A 129 -7.44 1.32 6.52
C ALA A 129 -8.94 0.96 6.63
N ALA A 130 -9.59 0.61 5.50
CA ALA A 130 -10.99 0.18 5.48
C ALA A 130 -11.21 -1.09 6.31
N VAL A 131 -10.39 -2.12 6.12
CA VAL A 131 -10.47 -3.37 6.90
C VAL A 131 -10.32 -3.09 8.40
N ARG A 132 -9.36 -2.26 8.80
CA ARG A 132 -9.14 -1.93 10.22
C ARG A 132 -10.25 -1.08 10.81
N ALA A 133 -10.80 -0.13 10.06
CA ALA A 133 -11.92 0.70 10.51
C ALA A 133 -13.19 -0.12 10.75
N HIS A 134 -13.44 -1.10 9.90
CA HIS A 134 -14.63 -1.97 9.97
C HIS A 134 -14.33 -3.34 10.61
N TRP A 135 -13.25 -3.43 11.41
CA TRP A 135 -12.81 -4.71 11.99
C TRP A 135 -13.90 -5.44 12.76
N GLN A 136 -14.62 -4.74 13.64
CA GLN A 136 -15.66 -5.37 14.47
C GLN A 136 -16.80 -5.94 13.62
N GLN A 137 -17.26 -5.19 12.63
CA GLN A 137 -18.31 -5.65 11.69
C GLN A 137 -17.87 -6.92 10.95
N LEU A 138 -16.64 -6.92 10.43
CA LEU A 138 -16.07 -8.10 9.77
C LEU A 138 -15.97 -9.31 10.72
N MET A 139 -15.58 -9.08 11.99
CA MET A 139 -15.50 -10.16 13.00
C MET A 139 -16.88 -10.72 13.37
N GLN A 140 -17.94 -9.93 13.25
CA GLN A 140 -19.33 -10.35 13.43
C GLN A 140 -19.90 -11.07 12.20
N GLY A 141 -19.11 -11.19 11.12
CA GLY A 141 -19.52 -11.86 9.88
C GLY A 141 -20.25 -10.96 8.90
N GLU A 142 -20.32 -9.66 9.15
CA GLU A 142 -20.89 -8.70 8.22
C GLU A 142 -20.02 -8.57 6.96
N ARG A 143 -20.67 -8.26 5.83
CA ARG A 143 -19.98 -7.94 4.57
C ARG A 143 -19.91 -6.45 4.39
N LEU A 144 -18.78 -5.95 3.89
CA LEU A 144 -18.63 -4.55 3.51
C LEU A 144 -18.72 -4.42 2.00
N SER A 145 -19.54 -3.48 1.53
CA SER A 145 -19.58 -3.04 0.15
C SER A 145 -18.74 -1.79 0.00
N LEU A 146 -17.77 -1.80 -0.90
CA LEU A 146 -16.85 -0.68 -1.13
C LEU A 146 -16.70 -0.41 -2.62
N GLN A 147 -16.28 0.82 -2.97
CA GLN A 147 -15.97 1.24 -4.34
C GLN A 147 -14.46 1.32 -4.53
N PHE A 148 -13.86 0.29 -5.14
CA PHE A 148 -12.41 0.23 -5.35
C PHE A 148 -11.99 0.95 -6.63
N LEU A 149 -11.13 1.97 -6.52
CA LEU A 149 -10.60 2.69 -7.67
C LEU A 149 -9.55 1.85 -8.40
N VAL A 150 -9.76 1.60 -9.69
CA VAL A 150 -8.78 0.97 -10.57
C VAL A 150 -8.21 2.02 -11.54
N PRO A 151 -6.99 2.55 -11.30
CA PRO A 151 -6.43 3.66 -12.06
C PRO A 151 -6.25 3.37 -13.55
N SER A 152 -5.82 2.17 -13.91
CA SER A 152 -5.65 1.76 -15.32
C SER A 152 -6.98 1.76 -16.11
N ARG A 153 -8.10 1.58 -15.41
CA ARG A 153 -9.46 1.62 -15.98
C ARG A 153 -10.15 2.95 -15.77
N GLN A 154 -9.57 3.85 -14.99
CA GLN A 154 -10.07 5.18 -14.66
C GLN A 154 -11.51 5.17 -14.13
N ARG A 155 -11.87 4.18 -13.31
CA ARG A 155 -13.20 4.05 -12.70
C ARG A 155 -13.18 3.23 -11.42
N TYR A 156 -14.27 3.32 -10.69
CA TYR A 156 -14.52 2.47 -9.53
C TYR A 156 -15.14 1.13 -9.94
N TYR A 157 -14.85 0.13 -9.13
CA TYR A 157 -15.47 -1.19 -9.19
C TYR A 157 -16.06 -1.53 -7.84
N PRO A 158 -17.33 -1.97 -7.78
CA PRO A 158 -17.91 -2.44 -6.54
C PRO A 158 -17.21 -3.73 -6.10
N VAL A 159 -16.82 -3.77 -4.83
CA VAL A 159 -16.17 -4.94 -4.22
C VAL A 159 -16.87 -5.30 -2.91
N GLN A 160 -16.91 -6.59 -2.62
CA GLN A 160 -17.34 -7.14 -1.35
C GLN A 160 -16.12 -7.59 -0.55
N VAL A 161 -16.09 -7.19 0.72
CA VAL A 161 -15.09 -7.61 1.69
C VAL A 161 -15.76 -8.43 2.76
N GLN A 162 -15.23 -9.60 3.05
CA GLN A 162 -15.78 -10.48 4.08
C GLN A 162 -14.69 -11.24 4.84
N ARG A 163 -14.95 -11.51 6.10
CA ARG A 163 -14.14 -12.45 6.88
C ARG A 163 -14.44 -13.86 6.43
N VAL A 164 -13.40 -14.65 6.19
CA VAL A 164 -13.51 -16.08 5.85
C VAL A 164 -13.42 -16.94 7.11
N GLY A 165 -12.54 -16.58 8.04
CA GLY A 165 -12.37 -17.31 9.30
C GLY A 165 -11.08 -16.96 10.04
N THR A 166 -10.91 -17.58 11.21
CA THR A 166 -9.68 -17.53 11.98
C THR A 166 -8.72 -18.60 11.48
N ILE A 167 -7.45 -18.27 11.38
CA ILE A 167 -6.38 -19.19 10.97
C ILE A 167 -5.16 -19.03 11.89
N ARG A 168 -4.26 -20.02 11.84
CA ARG A 168 -2.91 -19.90 12.42
C ARG A 168 -1.94 -19.54 11.30
N TRP A 169 -1.29 -18.36 11.38
CA TRP A 169 -0.31 -17.90 10.41
C TRP A 169 1.06 -17.80 11.10
N GLN A 170 1.98 -18.69 10.74
CA GLN A 170 3.34 -18.77 11.32
C GLN A 170 3.36 -18.66 12.86
N GLY A 171 2.42 -19.37 13.52
CA GLY A 171 2.30 -19.37 14.98
C GLY A 171 1.48 -18.21 15.58
N LEU A 172 1.02 -17.26 14.80
CA LEU A 172 0.15 -16.16 15.22
C LEU A 172 -1.32 -16.49 14.98
N ASP A 173 -2.21 -16.05 15.87
CA ASP A 173 -3.64 -16.02 15.58
C ASP A 173 -3.92 -14.91 14.59
N ALA A 174 -4.68 -15.23 13.55
CA ALA A 174 -4.91 -14.34 12.42
C ALA A 174 -6.31 -14.52 11.83
N GLN A 175 -6.80 -13.49 11.18
CA GLN A 175 -8.07 -13.46 10.47
C GLN A 175 -7.82 -13.47 8.96
N SER A 176 -8.49 -14.38 8.26
CA SER A 176 -8.52 -14.41 6.80
C SER A 176 -9.67 -13.55 6.30
N ILE A 177 -9.35 -12.59 5.45
CA ILE A 177 -10.29 -11.65 4.82
C ILE A 177 -10.23 -11.87 3.30
N GLN A 178 -11.38 -11.96 2.66
CA GLN A 178 -11.49 -12.07 1.21
C GLN A 178 -12.08 -10.80 0.62
N VAL A 179 -11.54 -10.40 -0.53
CA VAL A 179 -12.08 -9.33 -1.37
C VAL A 179 -12.41 -9.90 -2.73
N GLN A 180 -13.59 -9.60 -3.22
CA GLN A 180 -14.05 -10.02 -4.55
C GLN A 180 -14.84 -8.89 -5.21
N LEU A 181 -14.84 -8.87 -6.53
CA LEU A 181 -15.73 -7.98 -7.28
C LEU A 181 -17.19 -8.34 -6.96
N ASP A 182 -18.00 -7.32 -6.72
CA ASP A 182 -19.45 -7.45 -6.56
C ASP A 182 -20.14 -7.36 -7.93
N ALA A 183 -20.00 -8.42 -8.74
CA ALA A 183 -20.60 -8.48 -10.06
C ALA A 183 -20.94 -9.92 -10.42
N TRP A 184 -22.00 -10.13 -11.19
CA TRP A 184 -22.47 -11.46 -11.63
C TRP A 184 -21.38 -12.27 -12.40
N TYR A 185 -20.43 -11.59 -13.03
CA TYR A 185 -19.27 -12.20 -13.71
C TYR A 185 -18.05 -12.41 -12.79
N ALA A 186 -18.17 -12.08 -11.51
CA ALA A 186 -17.06 -12.19 -10.53
C ALA A 186 -16.64 -13.63 -10.21
N VAL A 187 -17.40 -14.61 -10.67
CA VAL A 187 -17.07 -16.05 -10.49
C VAL A 187 -15.71 -16.40 -11.12
N VAL A 188 -15.33 -15.71 -12.20
CA VAL A 188 -14.04 -15.85 -12.90
C VAL A 188 -13.03 -14.73 -12.57
N ALA A 189 -13.41 -13.72 -11.77
CA ALA A 189 -12.52 -12.64 -11.42
C ALA A 189 -11.52 -13.07 -10.34
N PRO A 190 -10.27 -12.56 -10.37
CA PRO A 190 -9.30 -12.85 -9.34
C PRO A 190 -9.81 -12.40 -7.96
N ARG A 191 -9.77 -13.30 -6.99
CA ARG A 191 -10.05 -12.97 -5.59
C ARG A 191 -8.76 -12.52 -4.92
N LEU A 192 -8.87 -11.51 -4.07
CA LEU A 192 -7.76 -11.15 -3.19
C LEU A 192 -8.00 -11.81 -1.83
N ALA A 193 -6.96 -12.40 -1.28
CA ALA A 193 -6.98 -12.93 0.07
C ALA A 193 -5.97 -12.15 0.93
N LEU A 194 -6.41 -11.74 2.10
CA LEU A 194 -5.64 -10.94 3.05
C LEU A 194 -5.62 -11.66 4.39
N VAL A 195 -4.48 -11.66 5.05
CA VAL A 195 -4.34 -12.22 6.40
C VAL A 195 -3.89 -11.11 7.33
N TYR A 196 -4.64 -10.91 8.39
CA TYR A 196 -4.36 -9.91 9.42
C TYR A 196 -4.11 -10.57 10.77
N ALA A 197 -3.09 -10.11 11.49
CA ALA A 197 -2.88 -10.52 12.88
C ALA A 197 -4.07 -10.11 13.76
N ASP A 198 -4.52 -11.00 14.62
CA ASP A 198 -5.66 -10.73 15.52
C ASP A 198 -5.30 -9.68 16.57
N ALA A 199 -4.08 -9.76 17.11
CA ALA A 199 -3.63 -8.93 18.22
C ALA A 199 -3.50 -7.44 17.91
N ASP A 200 -3.03 -7.07 16.70
CA ASP A 200 -2.71 -5.68 16.32
C ASP A 200 -3.28 -5.27 14.97
N ARG A 201 -4.04 -6.14 14.33
CA ARG A 201 -4.70 -5.93 13.03
C ARG A 201 -3.73 -5.51 11.91
N ARG A 202 -2.44 -5.88 12.03
CA ARG A 202 -1.48 -5.62 10.96
C ARG A 202 -1.66 -6.64 9.84
N LEU A 203 -1.47 -6.20 8.61
CA LEU A 203 -1.43 -7.10 7.45
C LEU A 203 -0.21 -8.01 7.58
N LEU A 204 -0.42 -9.32 7.47
CA LEU A 204 0.60 -10.37 7.49
C LEU A 204 0.88 -10.91 6.11
N GLU A 205 -0.18 -11.07 5.30
CA GLU A 205 -0.08 -11.64 3.96
C GLU A 205 -1.13 -11.02 3.03
N PHE A 206 -0.72 -10.75 1.82
CA PHE A 206 -1.58 -10.43 0.68
C PHE A 206 -1.40 -11.52 -0.37
N HIS A 207 -2.47 -12.04 -0.91
CA HIS A 207 -2.44 -12.95 -2.06
C HIS A 207 -3.41 -12.44 -3.13
N GLY A 208 -2.88 -12.22 -4.35
CA GLY A 208 -3.70 -11.74 -5.46
C GLY A 208 -2.87 -11.23 -6.63
N THR A 209 -3.54 -10.65 -7.61
CA THR A 209 -2.88 -10.06 -8.77
C THR A 209 -2.08 -8.82 -8.35
N SER A 210 -0.79 -8.80 -8.68
CA SER A 210 0.08 -7.65 -8.46
C SER A 210 -0.32 -6.48 -9.35
N ASN A 211 -0.09 -5.26 -8.88
CA ASN A 211 -0.16 -4.04 -9.70
C ASN A 211 1.15 -3.73 -10.43
N LEU A 212 2.16 -4.58 -10.26
CA LEU A 212 3.45 -4.49 -10.92
C LEU A 212 3.53 -5.55 -12.02
N ARG A 213 4.00 -5.15 -13.19
CA ARG A 213 4.23 -6.08 -14.30
C ARG A 213 5.50 -6.90 -14.07
N ASP A 214 5.47 -8.12 -14.55
CA ASP A 214 6.66 -8.97 -14.65
C ASP A 214 7.51 -8.62 -15.89
N ALA A 215 8.56 -9.40 -16.15
CA ALA A 215 9.44 -9.20 -17.30
C ALA A 215 8.75 -9.45 -18.67
N ARG A 216 7.60 -10.13 -18.68
CA ARG A 216 6.78 -10.39 -19.87
C ARG A 216 5.73 -9.29 -20.10
N GLY A 217 5.57 -8.37 -19.14
CA GLY A 217 4.55 -7.33 -19.17
C GLY A 217 3.21 -7.75 -18.58
N ASP A 218 3.12 -8.95 -18.01
CA ASP A 218 1.93 -9.48 -17.37
C ASP A 218 1.83 -9.06 -15.90
N TYR A 219 0.61 -9.05 -15.36
CA TYR A 219 0.34 -8.83 -13.94
C TYR A 219 0.28 -10.18 -13.21
N PRO A 220 1.37 -10.64 -12.59
CA PRO A 220 1.41 -11.96 -11.96
C PRO A 220 0.55 -12.00 -10.70
N VAL A 221 0.04 -13.19 -10.38
CA VAL A 221 -0.50 -13.49 -9.06
C VAL A 221 0.68 -13.73 -8.12
N VAL A 222 0.71 -13.01 -7.01
CA VAL A 222 1.78 -13.09 -6.01
C VAL A 222 1.21 -13.29 -4.61
N THR A 223 2.08 -13.81 -3.73
CA THR A 223 1.88 -13.77 -2.28
C THR A 223 2.91 -12.85 -1.67
N VAL A 224 2.47 -11.73 -1.08
CA VAL A 224 3.35 -10.81 -0.35
C VAL A 224 3.24 -11.11 1.14
N ARG A 225 4.36 -11.42 1.79
CA ARG A 225 4.43 -11.71 3.23
C ARG A 225 5.18 -10.64 3.98
N PHE A 226 4.54 -10.13 5.04
CA PHE A 226 5.07 -9.16 5.99
C PHE A 226 5.38 -9.88 7.32
N ALA A 227 6.44 -10.69 7.32
CA ALA A 227 6.74 -11.58 8.44
C ALA A 227 7.08 -10.82 9.73
N GLN A 228 7.67 -9.63 9.63
CA GLN A 228 8.11 -8.84 10.77
C GLN A 228 7.26 -7.58 10.93
N LYS A 229 7.15 -7.11 12.19
CA LYS A 229 6.57 -5.78 12.47
C LYS A 229 7.50 -4.70 11.94
N ALA A 230 6.91 -3.59 11.49
CA ALA A 230 7.68 -2.39 11.19
C ALA A 230 8.36 -1.88 12.46
N VAL A 231 9.60 -1.42 12.32
CA VAL A 231 10.44 -0.93 13.41
C VAL A 231 10.91 0.49 13.13
N GLU A 232 11.14 1.25 14.18
CA GLU A 232 11.65 2.60 14.05
C GLU A 232 13.08 2.60 13.47
N ARG A 233 13.35 3.53 12.56
CA ARG A 233 14.65 3.70 11.91
C ARG A 233 15.03 5.17 11.81
N PRO A 234 16.33 5.50 11.77
CA PRO A 234 16.80 6.87 11.65
C PRO A 234 16.35 7.54 10.36
N GLN A 235 16.07 8.83 10.42
CA GLN A 235 15.71 9.65 9.26
C GLN A 235 16.79 9.63 8.17
N ALA A 236 18.06 9.54 8.53
CA ALA A 236 19.15 9.46 7.56
C ALA A 236 19.05 8.21 6.67
N GLN A 237 18.64 7.05 7.23
CA GLN A 237 18.42 5.84 6.45
C GLN A 237 17.27 6.01 5.46
N TRP A 238 16.13 6.57 5.91
CA TRP A 238 15.00 6.88 5.05
C TRP A 238 15.40 7.82 3.90
N GLN A 239 16.12 8.90 4.19
CA GLN A 239 16.60 9.84 3.17
C GLN A 239 17.51 9.15 2.14
N ALA A 240 18.44 8.32 2.60
CA ALA A 240 19.34 7.57 1.72
C ALA A 240 18.57 6.61 0.80
N GLU A 241 17.57 5.88 1.31
CA GLU A 241 16.73 4.99 0.50
C GLU A 241 15.87 5.77 -0.51
N LEU A 242 15.30 6.92 -0.13
CA LEU A 242 14.51 7.76 -1.06
C LEU A 242 15.32 8.31 -2.24
N GLN A 243 16.62 8.53 -2.06
CA GLN A 243 17.49 9.08 -3.10
C GLN A 243 18.01 8.01 -4.07
N GLN A 244 17.76 6.73 -3.81
CA GLN A 244 18.18 5.66 -4.70
C GLN A 244 17.56 5.82 -6.09
N VAL A 245 18.38 5.63 -7.12
CA VAL A 245 17.94 5.71 -8.52
C VAL A 245 17.21 4.41 -8.89
N LEU A 246 16.05 4.53 -9.52
CA LEU A 246 15.28 3.39 -9.99
C LEU A 246 15.95 2.75 -11.21
N VAL A 247 16.14 1.42 -11.16
CA VAL A 247 16.73 0.66 -12.27
C VAL A 247 15.68 0.30 -13.33
N PRO A 248 16.03 0.34 -14.63
CA PRO A 248 15.12 -0.01 -15.71
C PRO A 248 14.95 -1.51 -15.91
N ARG A 249 15.74 -2.35 -15.24
CA ARG A 249 15.69 -3.82 -15.33
C ARG A 249 16.19 -4.43 -14.03
N CYS A 250 15.55 -5.53 -13.61
CA CYS A 250 16.10 -6.40 -12.57
C CYS A 250 17.09 -7.37 -13.19
N ILE A 251 18.23 -7.55 -12.54
CA ILE A 251 19.20 -8.59 -12.90
C ILE A 251 18.72 -9.89 -12.30
N ALA A 252 18.61 -10.94 -13.12
CA ALA A 252 18.32 -12.28 -12.59
C ALA A 252 19.48 -12.71 -11.68
N THR A 253 19.23 -12.89 -10.40
CA THR A 253 20.17 -13.56 -9.51
C THR A 253 20.26 -15.01 -9.99
N ARG A 254 21.41 -15.42 -10.55
CA ARG A 254 21.68 -16.83 -10.78
C ARG A 254 21.60 -17.49 -9.40
N GLY A 255 20.61 -18.34 -9.19
CA GLY A 255 20.53 -19.16 -8.00
C GLY A 255 21.86 -19.91 -7.89
N GLY A 256 22.59 -19.69 -6.81
CA GLY A 256 23.73 -20.53 -6.48
C GLY A 256 23.22 -21.96 -6.31
N SER A 257 23.74 -22.82 -7.14
CA SER A 257 23.60 -24.26 -7.05
C SER A 257 24.16 -24.80 -5.74
#